data_9b82c2d91b4d42602a0f3ba44d355072
#
_entry.id   9b82c2d91b4d42602a0f3ba44d355072
#
_cell.length_a   1.000
_cell.length_b   1.000
_cell.length_c   1.000
_cell.angle_alpha   90.00
_cell.angle_beta   90.00
_cell.angle_gamma   90.00
#
_symmetry.space_group_name_H-M   'P 1'
#
loop_
_entity.id
_entity.type
_entity.pdbx_description
1 polymer ?
#
loop_
_entity_poly.entity_id
_entity_poly.type
_entity_poly.pdbx_seq_one_letter_code
_entity_poly.pdbx_strand_id
1 'polypeptide(L)'
;DLIKKGVEVVTPDPKSSGGACWNFLAAYGYAIDTYHDQKKEEQFLTKLYQNVSVMDSGARGSTTTFVENKKGDVLIAWENEAIQTVKNYPDKYEIITPSISILAQPSVSLVDDNVKV
;
A
#
# COMPACT_ATOMS: atom_id res chain seq x y z
N ASP A 1 -7.22 -2.84 -12.51
CA ASP A 1 -6.86 -4.26 -12.41
C ASP A 1 -7.03 -4.81 -11.00
N LEU A 2 -6.68 -4.08 -9.93
CA LEU A 2 -6.77 -4.55 -8.53
C LEU A 2 -8.17 -5.01 -8.07
N ILE A 3 -9.23 -4.55 -8.73
CA ILE A 3 -10.63 -4.90 -8.43
C ILE A 3 -11.16 -6.07 -9.26
N LYS A 4 -10.32 -6.69 -10.09
CA LYS A 4 -10.72 -7.87 -10.87
C LYS A 4 -10.90 -9.07 -9.96
N LYS A 5 -11.89 -9.91 -10.28
CA LYS A 5 -12.14 -11.14 -9.55
C LYS A 5 -10.93 -12.08 -9.67
N GLY A 6 -10.48 -12.62 -8.55
CA GLY A 6 -9.37 -13.57 -8.48
C GLY A 6 -7.99 -12.92 -8.32
N VAL A 7 -7.91 -11.59 -8.24
CA VAL A 7 -6.67 -10.90 -7.88
C VAL A 7 -6.59 -10.82 -6.36
N GLU A 8 -5.50 -11.30 -5.79
CA GLU A 8 -5.23 -11.22 -4.36
C GLU A 8 -4.28 -10.05 -4.04
N VAL A 9 -4.78 -9.12 -3.25
CA VAL A 9 -4.04 -7.91 -2.83
C VAL A 9 -3.53 -8.08 -1.41
N VAL A 10 -2.28 -7.68 -1.19
CA VAL A 10 -1.66 -7.56 0.15
C VAL A 10 -1.45 -6.08 0.44
N THR A 11 -1.88 -5.64 1.60
CA THR A 11 -1.68 -4.26 2.08
C THR A 11 -1.65 -4.26 3.61
N PRO A 12 -0.96 -3.32 4.24
CA PRO A 12 -1.09 -3.14 5.69
C PRO A 12 -2.50 -2.63 6.05
N ASP A 13 -2.90 -2.86 7.30
CA ASP A 13 -4.21 -2.46 7.81
C ASP A 13 -4.26 -0.94 8.10
N PRO A 14 -5.17 -0.18 7.47
CA PRO A 14 -5.34 1.26 7.73
C PRO A 14 -5.64 1.62 9.19
N LYS A 15 -6.15 0.69 9.97
CA LYS A 15 -6.46 0.92 11.39
C LYS A 15 -5.24 0.85 12.30
N SER A 16 -4.18 0.16 11.88
CA SER A 16 -2.97 -0.06 12.69
C SER A 16 -1.70 0.53 12.07
N SER A 17 -1.73 0.90 10.81
CA SER A 17 -0.56 1.38 10.06
C SER A 17 -0.80 2.75 9.43
N GLY A 18 0.02 3.73 9.78
CA GLY A 18 0.03 5.03 9.10
C GLY A 18 0.32 4.92 7.61
N GLY A 19 1.21 4.00 7.22
CA GLY A 19 1.48 3.72 5.80
C GLY A 19 0.25 3.23 5.04
N ALA A 20 -0.57 2.41 5.68
CA ALA A 20 -1.80 1.92 5.08
C ALA A 20 -2.89 3.00 4.93
N CYS A 21 -2.91 4.00 5.82
CA CYS A 21 -3.78 5.17 5.63
C CYS A 21 -3.45 5.89 4.32
N TRP A 22 -2.16 6.04 4.00
CA TRP A 22 -1.73 6.64 2.75
C TRP A 22 -2.09 5.78 1.53
N ASN A 23 -1.97 4.45 1.64
CA ASN A 23 -2.42 3.53 0.58
C ASN A 23 -3.92 3.67 0.32
N PHE A 24 -4.73 3.74 1.38
CA PHE A 24 -6.17 3.96 1.27
C PHE A 24 -6.49 5.30 0.61
N LEU A 25 -5.85 6.38 1.06
CA LEU A 25 -6.05 7.72 0.51
C LEU A 25 -5.62 7.81 -0.97
N ALA A 26 -4.55 7.14 -1.36
CA ALA A 26 -4.13 7.07 -2.76
C ALA A 26 -5.17 6.36 -3.63
N ALA A 27 -5.70 5.23 -3.15
CA ALA A 27 -6.77 4.50 -3.85
C ALA A 27 -8.06 5.34 -3.94
N TYR A 28 -8.40 6.07 -2.88
CA TYR A 28 -9.56 6.95 -2.88
C TYR A 28 -9.37 8.15 -3.82
N GLY A 29 -8.18 8.76 -3.81
CA GLY A 29 -7.84 9.84 -4.75
C GLY A 29 -7.98 9.40 -6.22
N TYR A 30 -7.50 8.21 -6.54
CA TYR A 30 -7.72 7.61 -7.86
C TYR A 30 -9.20 7.44 -8.18
N ALA A 31 -10.01 6.97 -7.22
CA ALA A 31 -11.44 6.77 -7.43
C ALA A 31 -12.17 8.10 -7.69
N ILE A 32 -11.86 9.15 -6.92
CA ILE A 32 -12.41 10.50 -7.11
C ILE A 32 -12.09 11.02 -8.52
N ASP A 33 -10.83 10.95 -8.92
CA ASP A 33 -10.38 11.44 -10.22
C ASP A 33 -10.99 10.66 -11.40
N THR A 34 -11.24 9.36 -11.19
CA THR A 34 -11.74 8.48 -12.25
C THR A 34 -13.26 8.53 -12.40
N TYR A 35 -13.99 8.53 -11.29
CA TYR A 35 -15.43 8.28 -11.32
C TYR A 35 -16.28 9.54 -11.15
N HIS A 36 -15.83 10.55 -10.42
CA HIS A 36 -16.59 11.77 -10.10
C HIS A 36 -18.02 11.48 -9.63
N ASP A 37 -18.19 10.40 -8.88
CA ASP A 37 -19.48 9.88 -8.38
C ASP A 37 -19.22 9.10 -7.07
N GLN A 38 -19.66 9.65 -5.97
CA GLN A 38 -19.40 9.09 -4.64
C GLN A 38 -19.77 7.60 -4.53
N LYS A 39 -20.89 7.20 -5.13
CA LYS A 39 -21.33 5.81 -5.06
C LYS A 39 -20.39 4.86 -5.80
N LYS A 40 -19.86 5.30 -6.93
CA LYS A 40 -18.87 4.51 -7.71
C LYS A 40 -17.52 4.48 -7.03
N GLU A 41 -17.11 5.57 -6.39
CA GLU A 41 -15.89 5.66 -5.58
C GLU A 41 -15.93 4.68 -4.43
N GLU A 42 -17.03 4.65 -3.67
CA GLU A 42 -17.25 3.71 -2.57
C GLU A 42 -17.28 2.25 -3.06
N GLN A 43 -17.91 2.00 -4.20
CA GLN A 43 -17.94 0.66 -4.82
C GLN A 43 -16.54 0.21 -5.25
N PHE A 44 -15.72 1.11 -5.79
CA PHE A 44 -14.33 0.80 -6.15
C PHE A 44 -13.51 0.40 -4.92
N LEU A 45 -13.56 1.20 -3.86
CA LEU A 45 -12.85 0.91 -2.61
C LEU A 45 -13.34 -0.40 -1.98
N THR A 46 -14.65 -0.61 -1.95
CA THR A 46 -15.24 -1.86 -1.45
C THR A 46 -14.69 -3.07 -2.21
N LYS A 47 -14.68 -3.02 -3.55
CA LYS A 47 -14.15 -4.11 -4.38
C LYS A 47 -12.65 -4.31 -4.18
N LEU A 48 -11.88 -3.23 -4.05
CA LEU A 48 -10.45 -3.32 -3.79
C LEU A 48 -10.19 -4.06 -2.48
N TYR A 49 -10.87 -3.65 -1.40
CA TYR A 49 -10.69 -4.26 -0.09
C TYR A 49 -11.29 -5.67 0.04
N GLN A 50 -12.28 -6.02 -0.79
CA GLN A 50 -12.75 -7.41 -0.91
C GLN A 50 -11.68 -8.34 -1.51
N ASN A 51 -10.78 -7.80 -2.32
CA ASN A 51 -9.65 -8.54 -2.89
C ASN A 51 -8.42 -8.59 -1.96
N VAL A 52 -8.45 -7.88 -0.84
CA VAL A 52 -7.35 -7.93 0.13
C VAL A 52 -7.41 -9.24 0.90
N SER A 53 -6.45 -10.11 0.64
CA SER A 53 -6.34 -11.42 1.29
C SER A 53 -5.59 -11.39 2.61
N VAL A 54 -4.69 -10.41 2.79
CA VAL A 54 -3.91 -10.23 4.01
C VAL A 54 -3.79 -8.75 4.34
N MET A 55 -4.05 -8.41 5.60
CA MET A 55 -3.82 -7.09 6.19
C MET A 55 -2.85 -7.22 7.37
N ASP A 56 -1.60 -6.87 7.16
CA ASP A 56 -0.59 -6.87 8.23
C ASP A 56 -0.64 -5.58 9.05
N SER A 57 -0.07 -5.61 10.25
CA SER A 57 -0.04 -4.47 11.17
C SER A 57 0.84 -3.30 10.70
N GLY A 58 1.69 -3.49 9.69
CA GLY A 58 2.59 -2.47 9.18
C GLY A 58 3.13 -2.77 7.79
N ALA A 59 3.70 -1.75 7.13
CA ALA A 59 4.20 -1.83 5.76
C ALA A 59 5.27 -2.91 5.58
N ARG A 60 6.22 -3.00 6.49
CA ARG A 60 7.29 -4.02 6.46
C ARG A 60 6.71 -5.44 6.60
N GLY A 61 5.71 -5.63 7.47
CA GLY A 61 5.02 -6.91 7.62
C GLY A 61 4.36 -7.36 6.32
N SER A 62 3.67 -6.46 5.62
CA SER A 62 3.05 -6.75 4.32
C SER A 62 4.08 -7.11 3.25
N THR A 63 5.23 -6.41 3.21
CA THR A 63 6.33 -6.77 2.30
C THR A 63 6.86 -8.18 2.61
N THR A 64 7.09 -8.51 3.87
CA THR A 64 7.52 -9.86 4.29
C THR A 64 6.49 -10.92 3.89
N THR A 65 5.20 -10.69 4.17
CA THR A 65 4.11 -11.60 3.79
C THR A 65 4.08 -11.85 2.28
N PHE A 66 4.19 -10.80 1.49
CA PHE A 66 4.17 -10.91 0.03
C PHE A 66 5.41 -11.62 -0.52
N VAL A 67 6.60 -11.22 -0.08
CA VAL A 67 7.88 -11.67 -0.66
C VAL A 67 8.31 -13.03 -0.10
N GLU A 68 8.32 -13.18 1.22
CA GLU A 68 8.87 -14.38 1.88
C GLU A 68 7.81 -15.48 2.01
N ASN A 69 6.58 -15.12 2.36
CA ASN A 69 5.49 -16.08 2.49
C ASN A 69 4.77 -16.34 1.17
N LYS A 70 5.11 -15.61 0.09
CA LYS A 70 4.56 -15.76 -1.26
C LYS A 70 3.02 -15.70 -1.26
N LYS A 71 2.46 -14.73 -0.54
CA LYS A 71 1.04 -14.49 -0.46
C LYS A 71 0.62 -13.33 -1.35
N GLY A 72 -0.51 -13.51 -2.07
CA GLY A 72 -1.09 -12.52 -2.94
C GLY A 72 -0.39 -12.36 -4.29
N ASP A 73 -1.07 -11.69 -5.19
CA ASP A 73 -0.58 -11.37 -6.54
C ASP A 73 0.03 -9.97 -6.62
N VAL A 74 -0.47 -9.05 -5.80
CA VAL A 74 -0.07 -7.64 -5.79
C VAL A 74 0.11 -7.13 -4.37
N LEU A 75 1.24 -6.48 -4.13
CA LEU A 75 1.51 -5.73 -2.91
C LEU A 75 1.29 -4.23 -3.17
N ILE A 76 0.42 -3.59 -2.39
CA ILE A 76 0.35 -2.14 -2.34
C ILE A 76 1.38 -1.67 -1.31
N ALA A 77 2.45 -1.06 -1.78
CA ALA A 77 3.59 -0.68 -0.96
C ALA A 77 4.03 0.76 -1.20
N TRP A 78 4.84 1.27 -0.31
CA TRP A 78 5.60 2.48 -0.54
C TRP A 78 6.70 2.23 -1.57
N GLU A 79 7.08 3.26 -2.31
CA GLU A 79 8.10 3.17 -3.36
C GLU A 79 9.43 2.63 -2.83
N ASN A 80 9.87 3.07 -1.64
CA ASN A 80 11.11 2.57 -1.05
C ASN A 80 11.07 1.08 -0.72
N GLU A 81 9.94 0.53 -0.28
CA GLU A 81 9.76 -0.91 -0.05
C GLU A 81 9.79 -1.67 -1.39
N ALA A 82 9.14 -1.14 -2.42
CA ALA A 82 9.12 -1.73 -3.74
C ALA A 82 10.53 -1.76 -4.37
N ILE A 83 11.26 -0.65 -4.32
CA ILE A 83 12.65 -0.56 -4.82
C ILE A 83 13.55 -1.56 -4.08
N GLN A 84 13.45 -1.62 -2.75
CA GLN A 84 14.24 -2.55 -1.94
C GLN A 84 13.91 -4.01 -2.28
N THR A 85 12.63 -4.31 -2.52
CA THR A 85 12.18 -5.65 -2.89
C THR A 85 12.77 -6.09 -4.22
N VAL A 86 12.66 -5.28 -5.26
CA VAL A 86 13.23 -5.61 -6.58
C VAL A 86 14.74 -5.72 -6.54
N LYS A 87 15.42 -4.88 -5.75
CA LYS A 87 16.87 -4.96 -5.56
C LYS A 87 17.31 -6.27 -4.88
N ASN A 88 16.54 -6.75 -3.90
CA ASN A 88 16.86 -7.97 -3.18
C ASN A 88 16.46 -9.25 -3.94
N TYR A 89 15.44 -9.15 -4.80
CA TYR A 89 14.89 -10.28 -5.55
C TYR A 89 14.79 -9.93 -7.03
N PRO A 90 15.94 -9.78 -7.72
CA PRO A 90 15.95 -9.41 -9.14
C PRO A 90 15.18 -10.45 -9.98
N ASP A 91 14.49 -9.97 -10.99
CA ASP A 91 13.68 -10.76 -11.93
C ASP A 91 12.48 -11.52 -11.35
N LYS A 92 12.14 -11.29 -10.07
CA LYS A 92 10.98 -11.93 -9.42
C LYS A 92 9.78 -11.02 -9.28
N TYR A 93 9.99 -9.73 -9.23
CA TYR A 93 8.96 -8.73 -9.00
C TYR A 93 9.12 -7.56 -9.94
N GLU A 94 8.00 -6.95 -10.30
CA GLU A 94 7.94 -5.74 -11.12
C GLU A 94 7.32 -4.61 -10.30
N ILE A 95 7.81 -3.40 -10.48
CA ILE A 95 7.24 -2.19 -9.88
C ILE A 95 6.29 -1.56 -10.89
N ILE A 96 5.03 -1.44 -10.50
CA ILE A 96 4.02 -0.69 -11.26
C ILE A 96 3.72 0.61 -10.52
N THR A 97 4.13 1.73 -11.09
CA THR A 97 3.78 3.05 -10.56
C THR A 97 2.42 3.45 -11.10
N PRO A 98 1.41 3.68 -10.25
CA PRO A 98 0.09 4.08 -10.70
C PRO A 98 0.10 5.50 -11.29
N SER A 99 -0.86 5.81 -12.16
CA SER A 99 -1.01 7.14 -12.79
C SER A 99 -1.31 8.24 -11.77
N ILE A 100 -1.96 7.89 -10.66
CA ILE A 100 -2.24 8.76 -9.53
C ILE A 100 -1.68 8.10 -8.28
N SER A 101 -0.92 8.86 -7.51
CA SER A 101 -0.32 8.43 -6.27
C SER A 101 -0.35 9.55 -5.25
N ILE A 102 0.14 9.28 -4.05
CA ILE A 102 0.22 10.25 -2.98
C ILE A 102 1.69 10.42 -2.55
N LEU A 103 2.11 11.67 -2.40
CA LEU A 103 3.44 11.97 -1.89
C LEU A 103 3.42 11.91 -0.36
N ALA A 104 4.07 10.91 0.21
CA ALA A 104 4.30 10.82 1.64
C ALA A 104 5.71 11.34 1.97
N GLN A 105 5.79 12.34 2.83
CA GLN A 105 7.06 12.93 3.27
C GLN A 105 7.20 12.74 4.78
N PRO A 106 7.64 11.55 5.24
CA PRO A 106 7.86 11.33 6.66
C PRO A 106 8.97 12.24 7.19
N SER A 107 8.67 12.94 8.27
CA SER A 107 9.61 13.83 8.94
C SER A 107 10.30 13.11 10.09
N VAL A 108 11.56 13.47 10.32
CA VAL A 108 12.32 13.02 11.49
C VAL A 108 12.64 14.26 12.34
N SER A 109 12.37 14.17 13.63
CA SER A 109 12.72 15.20 14.61
C SER A 109 13.37 14.58 15.85
N LEU A 110 14.19 15.36 16.52
CA LEU A 110 14.71 15.03 17.84
C LEU A 110 13.64 15.37 18.89
N VAL A 111 13.57 14.54 19.91
CA VAL A 111 12.83 14.84 21.13
C VAL A 111 13.82 15.39 22.14
N ASP A 112 13.84 16.68 22.36
CA ASP A 112 14.88 17.38 23.14
C ASP A 112 15.04 16.81 24.56
N ASP A 113 13.94 16.43 25.20
CA ASP A 113 13.94 15.81 26.53
C ASP A 113 14.68 14.47 26.59
N ASN A 114 14.85 13.81 25.45
CA ASN A 114 15.52 12.50 25.34
C ASN A 114 16.96 12.61 24.85
N VAL A 115 17.39 13.79 24.42
CA VAL A 115 18.77 14.03 23.99
C VAL A 115 19.59 14.47 25.17
N LYS A 116 20.42 13.57 25.70
CA LYS A 116 21.43 13.93 26.71
C LYS A 116 22.62 14.52 25.98
N VAL A 117 22.83 15.82 26.16
CA VAL A 117 24.04 16.52 25.74
C VAL A 117 25.11 16.33 26.79
#